data_3d2540f3d125f9b6a69fc534021aff74
#
_entry.id   3d2540f3d125f9b6a69fc534021aff74
#
_cell.length_a   1.000
_cell.length_b   1.000
_cell.length_c   1.000
_cell.angle_alpha   90.00
_cell.angle_beta   90.00
_cell.angle_gamma   90.00
#
_symmetry.space_group_name_H-M   'P 1'
#
loop_
_entity.id
_entity.type
_entity.pdbx_description
1 polymer ?
#
loop_
_entity_poly.entity_id
_entity_poly.type
_entity_poly.pdbx_seq_one_letter_code
_entity_poly.pdbx_strand_id
1 'polypeptide(L)'
;ELKQQDYKGRRVHVQIEDENGFKIQSKIDLGVHNRLEIEQEEYCFDIAYDNEGASLLINSNEQMFAEKLRSLLRFGPLSTRVKDVFDLYYLKDYIDMGKLQVALNEYIFHDEKMRENQGSDIVRRLTRTFKDKDYVSYLEKSDKRWIDEDISVVLNGLLEFANRI
;
A
#
# COMPACT_ATOMS: atom_id res chain seq x y z
N GLU A 1 15.65 5.35 12.67
CA GLU A 1 15.31 5.72 11.28
C GLU A 1 14.86 4.49 10.51
N LEU A 2 13.73 4.61 9.83
CA LEU A 2 13.22 3.54 8.96
C LEU A 2 13.99 3.59 7.63
N LYS A 3 14.76 2.55 7.36
CA LYS A 3 15.74 2.48 6.24
C LYS A 3 15.16 2.58 4.82
N GLN A 4 13.84 2.57 4.64
CA GLN A 4 13.20 2.51 3.31
C GLN A 4 12.21 3.66 3.04
N GLN A 5 12.10 4.63 3.92
CA GLN A 5 11.24 5.79 3.71
C GLN A 5 12.06 6.96 3.16
N ASP A 6 11.56 7.58 2.12
CA ASP A 6 12.11 8.83 1.56
C ASP A 6 11.97 9.99 2.57
N TYR A 7 11.26 9.77 3.67
CA TYR A 7 10.95 10.72 4.73
C TYR A 7 11.51 10.24 6.07
N LYS A 8 11.84 11.16 6.96
CA LYS A 8 12.35 10.88 8.30
C LYS A 8 11.26 10.24 9.17
N GLY A 9 11.08 8.94 9.05
CA GLY A 9 10.17 8.19 9.91
C GLY A 9 10.81 7.81 11.24
N ARG A 10 9.99 7.68 12.26
CA ARG A 10 10.39 7.17 13.58
C ARG A 10 9.56 5.96 13.95
N ARG A 11 10.19 5.00 14.60
CA ARG A 11 9.49 3.87 15.21
C ARG A 11 9.39 4.10 16.71
N VAL A 12 8.17 4.04 17.23
CA VAL A 12 7.88 4.08 18.68
C VAL A 12 7.56 2.67 19.11
N HIS A 13 8.24 2.17 20.13
CA HIS A 13 7.91 0.92 20.79
C HIS A 13 7.01 1.23 21.98
N VAL A 14 5.85 0.58 22.02
CA VAL A 14 4.86 0.74 23.07
C VAL A 14 4.77 -0.57 23.84
N GLN A 15 4.80 -0.49 25.16
CA GLN A 15 4.52 -1.63 26.05
C GLN A 15 3.34 -1.25 26.93
N ILE A 16 2.33 -2.10 26.94
CA ILE A 16 1.18 -2.02 27.82
C ILE A 16 1.30 -3.17 28.82
N GLU A 17 1.13 -2.86 30.09
CA GLU A 17 1.19 -3.84 31.19
C GLU A 17 -0.11 -3.75 32.00
N ASP A 18 -0.72 -4.90 32.25
CA ASP A 18 -1.91 -4.98 33.11
C ASP A 18 -1.53 -5.08 34.60
N GLU A 19 -2.51 -5.04 35.48
CA GLU A 19 -2.33 -5.13 36.94
C GLU A 19 -1.72 -6.47 37.38
N ASN A 20 -1.78 -7.51 36.55
CA ASN A 20 -1.22 -8.84 36.82
C ASN A 20 0.22 -9.00 36.28
N GLY A 21 0.76 -7.95 35.67
CA GLY A 21 2.10 -7.96 35.08
C GLY A 21 2.17 -8.59 33.68
N PHE A 22 1.02 -8.85 33.03
CA PHE A 22 1.00 -9.30 31.65
C PHE A 22 1.36 -8.15 30.70
N LYS A 23 2.31 -8.41 29.81
CA LYS A 23 2.88 -7.38 28.92
C LYS A 23 2.56 -7.63 27.46
N ILE A 24 1.99 -6.64 26.81
CA ILE A 24 1.82 -6.62 25.36
C ILE A 24 2.78 -5.58 24.79
N GLN A 25 3.57 -6.00 23.81
CA GLN A 25 4.47 -5.10 23.09
C GLN A 25 3.92 -4.84 21.69
N SER A 26 3.91 -3.58 21.31
CA SER A 26 3.55 -3.14 19.97
C SER A 26 4.53 -2.09 19.46
N LYS A 27 4.43 -1.79 18.18
CA LYS A 27 5.25 -0.76 17.55
C LYS A 27 4.40 0.08 16.61
N ILE A 28 4.62 1.38 16.68
CA ILE A 28 3.97 2.38 15.83
C ILE A 28 5.04 3.00 14.94
N ASP A 29 4.86 2.92 13.65
CA ASP A 29 5.72 3.57 12.68
C ASP A 29 5.11 4.93 12.32
N LEU A 30 5.78 6.00 12.70
CA LEU A 30 5.38 7.38 12.40
C LEU A 30 6.10 7.82 11.12
N GLY A 31 5.35 7.99 10.05
CA GLY A 31 5.82 8.62 8.82
C GLY A 31 5.63 10.14 8.90
N VAL A 32 6.56 10.90 8.33
CA VAL A 32 6.37 12.34 8.12
C VAL A 32 6.15 12.54 6.62
N HIS A 33 4.94 12.89 6.24
CA HIS A 33 4.61 13.25 4.87
C HIS A 33 4.77 14.76 4.68
N ASN A 34 5.50 15.16 3.67
CA ASN A 34 5.65 16.57 3.30
C ASN A 34 4.55 17.04 2.33
N ARG A 35 3.67 16.11 1.90
CA ARG A 35 2.63 16.35 0.91
C ARG A 35 1.29 16.05 1.54
N LEU A 36 0.54 17.10 1.85
CA LEU A 36 -0.80 17.04 2.45
C LEU A 36 -1.90 17.41 1.42
N GLU A 37 -1.60 17.29 0.14
CA GLU A 37 -2.51 17.71 -0.95
C GLU A 37 -3.65 16.69 -1.18
N ILE A 38 -3.51 15.48 -0.62
CA ILE A 38 -4.56 14.47 -0.70
C ILE A 38 -5.37 14.51 0.60
N GLU A 39 -6.67 14.71 0.45
CA GLU A 39 -7.60 14.74 1.56
C GLU A 39 -7.64 13.39 2.29
N GLN A 40 -7.48 13.44 3.61
CA GLN A 40 -7.61 12.26 4.46
C GLN A 40 -9.08 12.04 4.82
N GLU A 41 -9.46 10.80 5.05
CA GLU A 41 -10.81 10.41 5.44
C GLU A 41 -10.88 10.21 6.96
N GLU A 42 -11.97 10.68 7.59
CA GLU A 42 -12.23 10.37 8.98
C GLU A 42 -12.83 8.97 9.10
N TYR A 43 -12.23 8.15 9.93
CA TYR A 43 -12.70 6.80 10.22
C TYR A 43 -12.85 6.61 11.72
N CYS A 44 -14.05 6.16 12.14
CA CYS A 44 -14.33 5.82 13.52
C CYS A 44 -14.07 4.33 13.76
N PHE A 45 -13.11 4.03 14.60
CA PHE A 45 -12.80 2.66 15.03
C PHE A 45 -13.69 2.27 16.20
N ASP A 46 -14.37 1.13 16.09
CA ASP A 46 -15.05 0.51 17.22
C ASP A 46 -14.03 0.05 18.27
N ILE A 47 -14.23 0.51 19.50
CA ILE A 47 -13.43 0.08 20.64
C ILE A 47 -14.31 -0.76 21.56
N ALA A 48 -13.90 -2.00 21.84
CA ALA A 48 -14.72 -3.01 22.54
C ALA A 48 -15.27 -2.60 23.91
N TYR A 49 -14.74 -1.55 24.52
CA TYR A 49 -15.10 -1.08 25.85
C TYR A 49 -15.51 0.40 25.89
N ASP A 50 -15.70 1.00 24.72
CA ASP A 50 -16.07 2.41 24.59
C ASP A 50 -17.21 2.54 23.57
N ASN A 51 -18.34 3.10 23.98
CA ASN A 51 -19.52 3.27 23.12
C ASN A 51 -19.35 4.42 22.11
N GLU A 52 -18.36 5.28 22.30
CA GLU A 52 -18.10 6.43 21.41
C GLU A 52 -17.10 6.09 20.31
N GLY A 53 -16.29 5.04 20.49
CA GLY A 53 -15.24 4.68 19.57
C GLY A 53 -14.09 5.68 19.56
N ALA A 54 -13.21 5.60 18.56
CA ALA A 54 -12.13 6.55 18.35
C ALA A 54 -12.04 6.94 16.87
N SER A 55 -12.21 8.22 16.58
CA SER A 55 -12.05 8.77 15.24
C SER A 55 -10.61 9.15 14.95
N LEU A 56 -10.09 8.70 13.82
CA LEU A 56 -8.77 9.05 13.30
C LEU A 56 -8.87 9.43 11.83
N LEU A 57 -7.98 10.31 11.41
CA LEU A 57 -7.78 10.56 9.99
C LEU A 57 -6.95 9.43 9.39
N ILE A 58 -7.47 8.80 8.36
CA ILE A 58 -6.79 7.73 7.63
C ILE A 58 -6.52 8.14 6.19
N ASN A 59 -5.55 7.51 5.56
CA ASN A 59 -5.31 7.67 4.14
C ASN A 59 -6.48 7.10 3.35
N SER A 60 -6.89 7.78 2.29
CA SER A 60 -7.89 7.25 1.37
C SER A 60 -7.42 5.96 0.68
N ASN A 61 -8.36 5.17 0.14
CA ASN A 61 -8.04 3.98 -0.63
C ASN A 61 -7.13 4.31 -1.82
N GLU A 62 -7.37 5.43 -2.48
CA GLU A 62 -6.61 5.89 -3.64
C GLU A 62 -5.19 6.28 -3.27
N GLN A 63 -5.01 6.95 -2.13
CA GLN A 63 -3.67 7.26 -1.62
C GLN A 63 -2.91 5.98 -1.30
N MET A 64 -3.53 5.07 -0.55
CA MET A 64 -2.92 3.78 -0.21
C MET A 64 -2.57 2.97 -1.46
N PHE A 65 -3.45 2.98 -2.46
CA PHE A 65 -3.22 2.32 -3.74
C PHE A 65 -2.02 2.93 -4.48
N ALA A 66 -1.98 4.26 -4.62
CA ALA A 66 -0.90 4.95 -5.32
C ALA A 66 0.47 4.74 -4.65
N GLU A 67 0.54 4.79 -3.32
CA GLU A 67 1.78 4.54 -2.58
C GLU A 67 2.29 3.10 -2.75
N LYS A 68 1.40 2.10 -2.69
CA LYS A 68 1.75 0.70 -2.91
C LYS A 68 2.16 0.43 -4.35
N LEU A 69 1.41 1.00 -5.31
CA LEU A 69 1.74 0.91 -6.73
C LEU A 69 3.10 1.56 -7.01
N ARG A 70 3.38 2.73 -6.47
CA ARG A 70 4.68 3.40 -6.56
C ARG A 70 5.82 2.48 -6.10
N SER A 71 5.63 1.83 -4.95
CA SER A 71 6.62 0.88 -4.43
C SER A 71 6.86 -0.29 -5.40
N LEU A 72 5.79 -0.88 -5.92
CA LEU A 72 5.88 -1.99 -6.87
C LEU A 72 6.56 -1.57 -8.18
N LEU A 73 6.22 -0.42 -8.74
CA LEU A 73 6.83 0.12 -9.96
C LEU A 73 8.33 0.40 -9.76
N ARG A 74 8.70 0.97 -8.62
CA ARG A 74 10.10 1.30 -8.30
C ARG A 74 10.99 0.08 -8.24
N PHE A 75 10.56 -0.97 -7.57
CA PHE A 75 11.37 -2.18 -7.36
C PHE A 75 11.11 -3.28 -8.41
N GLY A 76 9.93 -3.32 -9.01
CA GLY A 76 9.54 -4.33 -10.01
C GLY A 76 9.71 -5.75 -9.47
N PRO A 77 10.37 -6.66 -10.23
CA PRO A 77 10.56 -8.05 -9.81
C PRO A 77 11.44 -8.22 -8.55
N LEU A 78 12.16 -7.18 -8.16
CA LEU A 78 12.98 -7.18 -6.93
C LEU A 78 12.19 -6.75 -5.69
N SER A 79 10.89 -6.50 -5.82
CA SER A 79 10.05 -6.11 -4.70
C SER A 79 9.89 -7.27 -3.71
N THR A 80 10.23 -7.03 -2.45
CA THR A 80 10.00 -7.96 -1.34
C THR A 80 8.69 -7.70 -0.61
N ARG A 81 7.91 -6.72 -1.06
CA ARG A 81 6.66 -6.30 -0.44
C ARG A 81 5.47 -7.08 -1.03
N VAL A 82 5.45 -8.38 -0.76
CA VAL A 82 4.42 -9.30 -1.27
C VAL A 82 3.01 -8.84 -0.93
N LYS A 83 2.79 -8.39 0.31
CA LYS A 83 1.47 -7.91 0.75
C LYS A 83 0.92 -6.81 -0.14
N ASP A 84 1.78 -5.89 -0.60
CA ASP A 84 1.33 -4.76 -1.42
C ASP A 84 0.63 -5.20 -2.72
N VAL A 85 1.00 -6.35 -3.30
CA VAL A 85 0.34 -6.90 -4.50
C VAL A 85 -1.10 -7.32 -4.18
N PHE A 86 -1.29 -8.03 -3.07
CA PHE A 86 -2.61 -8.46 -2.64
C PHE A 86 -3.47 -7.29 -2.13
N ASP A 87 -2.85 -6.32 -1.45
CA ASP A 87 -3.52 -5.09 -1.03
C ASP A 87 -4.01 -4.29 -2.24
N LEU A 88 -3.18 -4.14 -3.29
CA LEU A 88 -3.57 -3.50 -4.55
C LEU A 88 -4.75 -4.22 -5.21
N TYR A 89 -4.71 -5.56 -5.25
CA TYR A 89 -5.79 -6.36 -5.83
C TYR A 89 -7.11 -6.17 -5.05
N TYR A 90 -7.05 -6.12 -3.74
CA TYR A 90 -8.22 -5.84 -2.91
C TYR A 90 -8.73 -4.42 -3.11
N LEU A 91 -7.84 -3.43 -3.03
CA LEU A 91 -8.21 -2.01 -3.09
C LEU A 91 -8.82 -1.61 -4.43
N LYS A 92 -8.46 -2.27 -5.56
CA LYS A 92 -8.94 -1.90 -6.90
C LYS A 92 -10.47 -1.81 -7.03
N ASP A 93 -11.20 -2.55 -6.19
CA ASP A 93 -12.66 -2.60 -6.22
C ASP A 93 -13.32 -1.48 -5.41
N TYR A 94 -12.53 -0.69 -4.65
CA TYR A 94 -12.97 0.42 -3.80
C TYR A 94 -12.42 1.78 -4.26
N ILE A 95 -11.90 1.85 -5.47
CA ILE A 95 -11.23 3.04 -6.00
C ILE A 95 -12.21 3.95 -6.74
N ASP A 96 -12.23 5.23 -6.37
CA ASP A 96 -12.73 6.30 -7.22
C ASP A 96 -11.64 6.72 -8.21
N MET A 97 -11.91 6.59 -9.51
CA MET A 97 -10.92 6.86 -10.56
C MET A 97 -10.50 8.34 -10.64
N GLY A 98 -11.40 9.27 -10.28
CA GLY A 98 -11.07 10.70 -10.25
C GLY A 98 -10.09 11.02 -9.11
N LYS A 99 -10.34 10.50 -7.90
CA LYS A 99 -9.42 10.64 -6.77
C LYS A 99 -8.10 9.92 -7.03
N LEU A 100 -8.15 8.72 -7.64
CA LEU A 100 -6.94 7.98 -8.00
C LEU A 100 -6.05 8.77 -8.94
N GLN A 101 -6.62 9.45 -9.95
CA GLN A 101 -5.82 10.27 -10.89
C GLN A 101 -5.03 11.36 -10.16
N VAL A 102 -5.62 12.00 -9.15
CA VAL A 102 -4.93 12.99 -8.30
C VAL A 102 -3.78 12.33 -7.55
N ALA A 103 -4.03 11.17 -6.92
CA ALA A 103 -3.00 10.43 -6.18
C ALA A 103 -1.86 9.95 -7.10
N LEU A 104 -2.17 9.46 -8.30
CA LEU A 104 -1.15 9.03 -9.27
C LEU A 104 -0.28 10.21 -9.76
N ASN A 105 -0.87 11.36 -9.99
CA ASN A 105 -0.12 12.56 -10.34
C ASN A 105 0.88 12.91 -9.24
N GLU A 106 0.44 12.89 -8.00
CA GLU A 106 1.26 13.28 -6.86
C GLU A 106 2.37 12.25 -6.54
N TYR A 107 2.03 10.96 -6.53
CA TYR A 107 2.94 9.92 -6.06
C TYR A 107 3.79 9.29 -7.17
N ILE A 108 3.37 9.37 -8.43
CA ILE A 108 4.01 8.66 -9.53
C ILE A 108 4.41 9.62 -10.67
N PHE A 109 3.45 10.31 -11.30
CA PHE A 109 3.72 11.01 -12.56
C PHE A 109 4.57 12.28 -12.38
N HIS A 110 4.45 12.96 -11.25
CA HIS A 110 5.25 14.15 -10.93
C HIS A 110 6.41 13.86 -9.96
N ASP A 111 6.64 12.61 -9.59
CA ASP A 111 7.77 12.24 -8.73
C ASP A 111 9.03 12.03 -9.58
N GLU A 112 10.03 12.89 -9.42
CA GLU A 112 11.32 12.81 -10.13
C GLU A 112 12.06 11.48 -9.95
N LYS A 113 11.71 10.70 -8.91
CA LYS A 113 12.29 9.38 -8.65
C LYS A 113 11.59 8.26 -9.41
N MET A 114 10.48 8.55 -10.07
CA MET A 114 9.72 7.62 -10.89
C MET A 114 10.07 7.79 -12.37
N ARG A 115 9.76 6.77 -13.15
CA ARG A 115 10.02 6.77 -14.60
C ARG A 115 8.73 6.78 -15.41
N GLU A 116 7.64 6.52 -14.73
CA GLU A 116 6.31 6.45 -15.28
C GLU A 116 5.71 7.86 -15.31
N ASN A 117 5.27 8.31 -16.49
CA ASN A 117 4.69 9.64 -16.70
C ASN A 117 3.21 9.58 -17.09
N GLN A 118 2.71 8.38 -17.39
CA GLN A 118 1.33 8.13 -17.82
C GLN A 118 0.90 6.68 -17.56
N GLY A 119 -0.40 6.41 -17.63
CA GLY A 119 -0.95 5.07 -17.35
C GLY A 119 -0.33 3.95 -18.19
N SER A 120 -0.06 4.20 -19.49
CA SER A 120 0.57 3.20 -20.36
C SER A 120 1.97 2.78 -19.90
N ASP A 121 2.71 3.64 -19.19
CA ASP A 121 4.01 3.30 -18.61
C ASP A 121 3.83 2.36 -17.42
N ILE A 122 2.78 2.60 -16.61
CA ILE A 122 2.40 1.73 -15.50
C ILE A 122 2.08 0.32 -16.03
N VAL A 123 1.20 0.22 -17.04
CA VAL A 123 0.82 -1.06 -17.66
C VAL A 123 2.04 -1.80 -18.18
N ARG A 124 2.91 -1.11 -18.91
CA ARG A 124 4.16 -1.70 -19.45
C ARG A 124 5.07 -2.23 -18.34
N ARG A 125 5.22 -1.47 -17.26
CA ARG A 125 6.06 -1.84 -16.14
C ARG A 125 5.50 -3.04 -15.37
N LEU A 126 4.19 -3.03 -15.07
CA LEU A 126 3.51 -4.16 -14.42
C LEU A 126 3.56 -5.42 -15.27
N THR A 127 3.27 -5.31 -16.57
CA THR A 127 3.35 -6.43 -17.50
C THR A 127 4.74 -7.09 -17.49
N ARG A 128 5.80 -6.27 -17.48
CA ARG A 128 7.16 -6.79 -17.40
C ARG A 128 7.43 -7.48 -16.05
N THR A 129 6.97 -6.88 -14.96
CA THR A 129 7.16 -7.40 -13.60
C THR A 129 6.44 -8.74 -13.43
N PHE A 130 5.20 -8.85 -13.93
CA PHE A 130 4.37 -10.05 -13.79
C PHE A 130 4.71 -11.18 -14.79
N LYS A 131 5.57 -10.91 -15.77
CA LYS A 131 6.16 -11.94 -16.64
C LYS A 131 7.44 -12.57 -16.04
N ASP A 132 7.99 -12.00 -14.98
CA ASP A 132 9.15 -12.54 -14.31
C ASP A 132 8.76 -13.79 -13.50
N LYS A 133 9.28 -14.95 -13.91
CA LYS A 133 8.91 -16.25 -13.34
C LYS A 133 9.33 -16.41 -11.89
N ASP A 134 10.49 -15.84 -11.53
CA ASP A 134 11.02 -15.93 -10.17
C ASP A 134 10.17 -15.08 -9.23
N TYR A 135 9.77 -13.90 -9.68
CA TYR A 135 8.88 -13.03 -8.92
C TYR A 135 7.50 -13.66 -8.71
N VAL A 136 6.89 -14.24 -9.77
CA VAL A 136 5.59 -14.92 -9.66
C VAL A 136 5.68 -16.09 -8.70
N SER A 137 6.71 -16.94 -8.83
CA SER A 137 6.93 -18.07 -7.92
C SER A 137 7.15 -17.61 -6.48
N TYR A 138 7.80 -16.46 -6.27
CA TYR A 138 7.98 -15.87 -4.95
C TYR A 138 6.64 -15.42 -4.34
N LEU A 139 5.76 -14.79 -5.14
CA LEU A 139 4.43 -14.41 -4.69
C LEU A 139 3.57 -15.63 -4.32
N GLU A 140 3.60 -16.69 -5.14
CA GLU A 140 2.85 -17.92 -4.91
C GLU A 140 3.21 -18.63 -3.61
N LYS A 141 4.51 -18.68 -3.30
CA LYS A 141 5.07 -19.42 -2.15
C LYS A 141 5.10 -18.61 -0.86
N SER A 142 4.73 -17.33 -0.92
CA SER A 142 4.86 -16.46 0.24
C SER A 142 3.81 -16.75 1.31
N ASP A 143 4.26 -16.87 2.55
CA ASP A 143 3.44 -16.90 3.77
C ASP A 143 2.69 -15.58 4.05
N LYS A 144 3.05 -14.51 3.33
CA LYS A 144 2.43 -13.18 3.43
C LYS A 144 1.22 -13.00 2.50
N ARG A 145 0.88 -14.03 1.75
CA ARG A 145 -0.33 -14.07 0.94
C ARG A 145 -1.55 -14.18 1.87
N TRP A 146 -2.47 -13.24 1.77
CA TRP A 146 -3.65 -13.17 2.63
C TRP A 146 -4.98 -13.28 1.87
N ILE A 147 -4.92 -13.28 0.53
CA ILE A 147 -6.06 -13.56 -0.35
C ILE A 147 -5.89 -14.98 -0.91
N ASP A 148 -6.92 -15.79 -0.78
CA ASP A 148 -6.95 -17.16 -1.30
C ASP A 148 -7.49 -17.19 -2.74
N GLU A 149 -6.78 -16.46 -3.62
CA GLU A 149 -7.06 -16.41 -5.05
C GLU A 149 -5.85 -16.91 -5.83
N ASP A 150 -6.07 -17.50 -6.99
CA ASP A 150 -4.96 -17.89 -7.86
C ASP A 150 -4.09 -16.68 -8.20
N ILE A 151 -2.76 -16.80 -8.12
CA ILE A 151 -1.87 -15.69 -8.40
C ILE A 151 -2.07 -15.12 -9.81
N SER A 152 -2.40 -15.98 -10.77
CA SER A 152 -2.71 -15.55 -12.13
C SER A 152 -3.95 -14.65 -12.20
N VAL A 153 -4.97 -14.92 -11.39
CA VAL A 153 -6.19 -14.10 -11.28
C VAL A 153 -5.84 -12.74 -10.68
N VAL A 154 -5.04 -12.74 -9.60
CA VAL A 154 -4.60 -11.50 -8.94
C VAL A 154 -3.82 -10.61 -9.91
N LEU A 155 -2.83 -11.15 -10.61
CA LEU A 155 -1.97 -10.39 -11.51
C LEU A 155 -2.72 -9.89 -12.75
N ASN A 156 -3.58 -10.73 -13.34
CA ASN A 156 -4.42 -10.33 -14.46
C ASN A 156 -5.42 -9.24 -14.06
N GLY A 157 -6.08 -9.37 -12.90
CA GLY A 157 -6.99 -8.35 -12.40
C GLY A 157 -6.31 -7.01 -12.17
N LEU A 158 -5.05 -7.01 -11.71
CA LEU A 158 -4.26 -5.78 -11.59
C LEU A 158 -3.90 -5.18 -12.96
N LEU A 159 -3.58 -5.99 -13.95
CA LEU A 159 -3.32 -5.50 -15.31
C LEU A 159 -4.58 -4.94 -15.98
N GLU A 160 -5.73 -5.61 -15.81
CA GLU A 160 -7.02 -5.11 -16.28
C GLU A 160 -7.38 -3.78 -15.64
N PHE A 161 -7.19 -3.65 -14.32
CA PHE A 161 -7.40 -2.39 -13.62
C PHE A 161 -6.44 -1.30 -14.12
N ALA A 162 -5.15 -1.62 -14.27
CA ALA A 162 -4.14 -0.66 -14.75
C ALA A 162 -4.43 -0.15 -16.18
N ASN A 163 -5.08 -0.94 -17.03
CA ASN A 163 -5.50 -0.50 -18.36
C ASN A 163 -6.65 0.54 -18.34
N ARG A 164 -7.26 0.79 -17.18
CA ARG A 164 -8.30 1.81 -17.01
C ARG A 164 -7.75 3.15 -16.53
N ILE A 165 -6.48 3.16 -16.08
CA ILE A 165 -5.71 4.34 -15.70
C ILE A 165 -5.21 5.07 -16.96
#